data_855326a999fa5fbe8b42a884fe8269d1
#
_entry.id   855326a999fa5fbe8b42a884fe8269d1
#
_cell.length_a   1.000
_cell.length_b   1.000
_cell.length_c   1.000
_cell.angle_alpha   90.00
_cell.angle_beta   90.00
_cell.angle_gamma   90.00
#
_symmetry.space_group_name_H-M   'P 1'
#
loop_
_entity.id
_entity.type
_entity.pdbx_description
1 polymer ?
#
loop_
_entity_poly.entity_id
_entity_poly.type
_entity_poly.pdbx_seq_one_letter_code
_entity_poly.pdbx_strand_id
1 'polypeptide(L)'
;NTNGIVDFAEESVTHTEDQTTFSTETDAMANDFNSVVDNFTSLSGREANTLATPCDATVTVDSNSSPRKITITYNGSTCNPLRTRTGSVVITLPTTVRWRDSGAVMTVSFQNVKITRTADNKSITINGLQTIKNVSGGLVRTVAAQIPGNNNVVVHEIRSSNMSITFNDSSNRTWQIARRRTFTNNTGLVITTRGMATVDGVNNVAEWGTNRFGHDFITATTEPMVVRQSCNFRLTSGQVTHSKLSSIVTVTFGLDSAGVATTCPANAPFYLKMVYTGANGITRTVIRPY
;
A
#
# COMPACT_ATOMS: atom_id res chain seq x y z
N ASN A 1 29.45 -6.09 32.78
CA ASN A 1 29.64 -6.51 31.39
C ASN A 1 28.29 -6.89 30.81
N THR A 2 27.49 -5.89 30.44
CA THR A 2 26.34 -6.08 29.53
C THR A 2 26.91 -6.16 28.13
N ASN A 3 27.33 -7.35 27.72
CA ASN A 3 27.66 -7.63 26.32
C ASN A 3 26.49 -7.27 25.47
N GLY A 4 26.70 -6.36 24.52
CA GLY A 4 25.79 -5.80 23.54
C GLY A 4 24.81 -6.78 22.95
N ILE A 5 23.72 -7.01 23.64
CA ILE A 5 22.46 -7.37 23.00
C ILE A 5 21.99 -6.06 22.38
N VAL A 6 22.38 -5.85 21.12
CA VAL A 6 21.77 -4.79 20.29
C VAL A 6 20.27 -4.93 20.49
N ASP A 7 19.61 -3.85 20.92
CA ASP A 7 18.17 -3.92 21.20
C ASP A 7 17.41 -3.94 19.86
N PHE A 8 17.38 -5.12 19.24
CA PHE A 8 16.66 -5.40 18.00
C PHE A 8 15.15 -5.11 18.09
N ALA A 9 14.65 -4.85 19.31
CA ALA A 9 13.28 -4.41 19.52
C ALA A 9 13.03 -3.04 18.90
N GLU A 10 13.93 -2.09 19.10
CA GLU A 10 13.77 -0.74 18.55
C GLU A 10 13.87 -0.76 17.03
N GLU A 11 14.80 -1.52 16.46
CA GLU A 11 14.90 -1.71 15.01
C GLU A 11 13.62 -2.34 14.46
N SER A 12 13.12 -3.41 15.08
CA SER A 12 11.92 -4.11 14.63
C SER A 12 10.68 -3.23 14.71
N VAL A 13 10.54 -2.41 15.75
CA VAL A 13 9.45 -1.44 15.89
C VAL A 13 9.54 -0.39 14.78
N THR A 14 10.73 0.20 14.60
CA THR A 14 10.95 1.23 13.57
C THR A 14 10.70 0.66 12.16
N HIS A 15 11.21 -0.54 11.87
CA HIS A 15 10.96 -1.19 10.59
C HIS A 15 9.46 -1.46 10.36
N THR A 16 8.74 -1.93 11.38
CA THR A 16 7.28 -2.15 11.28
C THR A 16 6.54 -0.85 11.00
N GLU A 17 6.90 0.27 11.66
CA GLU A 17 6.32 1.58 11.39
C GLU A 17 6.60 2.04 9.96
N ASP A 18 7.82 1.88 9.48
CA ASP A 18 8.23 2.23 8.11
C ASP A 18 7.47 1.41 7.07
N GLN A 19 7.39 0.10 7.26
CA GLN A 19 6.71 -0.82 6.37
C GLN A 19 5.20 -0.54 6.37
N THR A 20 4.59 -0.33 7.53
CA THR A 20 3.18 0.01 7.64
C THR A 20 2.87 1.32 6.92
N THR A 21 3.70 2.36 7.12
CA THR A 21 3.56 3.65 6.42
C THR A 21 3.68 3.47 4.91
N PHE A 22 4.74 2.81 4.45
CA PHE A 22 4.95 2.57 3.02
C PHE A 22 3.80 1.78 2.39
N SER A 23 3.39 0.69 3.02
CA SER A 23 2.33 -0.18 2.54
C SER A 23 0.99 0.55 2.45
N THR A 24 0.60 1.22 3.53
CA THR A 24 -0.66 1.97 3.60
C THR A 24 -0.70 3.10 2.57
N GLU A 25 0.39 3.84 2.41
CA GLU A 25 0.44 4.97 1.48
C GLU A 25 0.49 4.52 0.01
N THR A 26 1.24 3.48 -0.31
CA THR A 26 1.22 2.92 -1.69
C THR A 26 -0.13 2.31 -2.03
N ASP A 27 -0.84 1.72 -1.08
CA ASP A 27 -2.19 1.22 -1.26
C ASP A 27 -3.22 2.35 -1.42
N ALA A 28 -3.09 3.45 -0.68
CA ALA A 28 -3.92 4.64 -0.84
C ALA A 28 -3.72 5.27 -2.22
N MET A 29 -2.47 5.41 -2.67
CA MET A 29 -2.17 5.90 -4.02
C MET A 29 -2.70 4.96 -5.11
N ALA A 30 -2.64 3.64 -4.92
CA ALA A 30 -3.25 2.69 -5.86
C ALA A 30 -4.78 2.84 -5.95
N ASN A 31 -5.46 3.27 -4.88
CA ASN A 31 -6.87 3.63 -4.94
C ASN A 31 -7.09 4.92 -5.73
N ASP A 32 -6.22 5.94 -5.55
CA ASP A 32 -6.23 7.17 -6.36
C ASP A 32 -6.06 6.82 -7.85
N PHE A 33 -5.12 5.92 -8.21
CA PHE A 33 -4.87 5.49 -9.60
C PHE A 33 -6.11 4.83 -10.20
N ASN A 34 -6.74 3.90 -9.48
CA ASN A 34 -7.98 3.26 -9.94
C ASN A 34 -9.08 4.29 -10.15
N SER A 35 -9.28 5.20 -9.20
CA SER A 35 -10.30 6.25 -9.31
C SER A 35 -10.09 7.14 -10.54
N VAL A 36 -8.85 7.57 -10.76
CA VAL A 36 -8.50 8.42 -11.91
C VAL A 36 -8.64 7.66 -13.22
N VAL A 37 -8.06 6.46 -13.34
CA VAL A 37 -8.10 5.66 -14.58
C VAL A 37 -9.53 5.24 -14.92
N ASP A 38 -10.34 4.84 -13.92
CA ASP A 38 -11.74 4.43 -14.11
C ASP A 38 -12.62 5.57 -14.64
N ASN A 39 -12.26 6.82 -14.37
CA ASN A 39 -13.02 8.00 -14.78
C ASN A 39 -12.67 8.54 -16.17
N PHE A 40 -11.56 8.12 -16.77
CA PHE A 40 -11.19 8.56 -18.13
C PHE A 40 -11.66 7.56 -19.19
N THR A 41 -12.57 8.00 -20.06
CA THR A 41 -13.13 7.16 -21.14
C THR A 41 -12.08 6.61 -22.08
N SER A 42 -11.08 7.41 -22.44
CA SER A 42 -9.99 6.99 -23.32
C SER A 42 -9.13 5.86 -22.73
N LEU A 43 -9.14 5.69 -21.41
CA LEU A 43 -8.36 4.71 -20.68
C LEU A 43 -9.23 3.55 -20.20
N SER A 44 -10.42 3.84 -19.65
CA SER A 44 -11.34 2.83 -19.11
C SER A 44 -12.18 2.15 -20.18
N GLY A 45 -12.45 2.85 -21.28
CA GLY A 45 -13.31 2.37 -22.37
C GLY A 45 -14.80 2.54 -22.11
N ARG A 46 -15.20 3.43 -21.21
CA ARG A 46 -16.60 3.73 -20.86
C ARG A 46 -16.79 5.23 -20.70
N GLU A 47 -18.03 5.76 -20.89
CA GLU A 47 -18.30 7.21 -20.74
C GLU A 47 -17.97 7.72 -19.34
N ALA A 48 -17.32 8.91 -19.28
CA ALA A 48 -16.88 9.50 -18.05
C ALA A 48 -18.06 10.07 -17.24
N ASN A 49 -18.14 9.69 -15.98
CA ASN A 49 -18.83 10.48 -14.97
C ASN A 49 -17.79 11.33 -14.23
N THR A 50 -18.19 12.48 -13.71
CA THR A 50 -17.36 13.50 -13.04
C THR A 50 -16.10 12.98 -12.35
N LEU A 51 -14.95 13.58 -12.69
CA LEU A 51 -13.61 13.28 -12.17
C LEU A 51 -13.57 13.27 -10.63
N ALA A 52 -13.41 12.09 -10.04
CA ALA A 52 -12.95 12.01 -8.67
C ALA A 52 -11.41 12.18 -8.66
N THR A 53 -10.95 13.42 -8.55
CA THR A 53 -9.53 13.71 -8.33
C THR A 53 -9.21 13.60 -6.85
N PRO A 54 -8.04 13.07 -6.46
CA PRO A 54 -7.58 13.18 -5.08
C PRO A 54 -7.58 14.64 -4.65
N CYS A 55 -8.09 14.93 -3.47
CA CYS A 55 -8.29 16.32 -3.01
C CYS A 55 -6.97 17.07 -2.77
N ASP A 56 -5.87 16.34 -2.59
CA ASP A 56 -4.49 16.85 -2.42
C ASP A 56 -3.66 16.80 -3.70
N ALA A 57 -4.31 16.63 -4.87
CA ALA A 57 -3.60 16.52 -6.13
C ALA A 57 -4.32 17.19 -7.30
N THR A 58 -3.54 17.57 -8.29
CA THR A 58 -4.02 17.89 -9.64
C THR A 58 -3.77 16.72 -10.58
N VAL A 59 -4.68 16.52 -11.54
CA VAL A 59 -4.58 15.41 -12.50
C VAL A 59 -4.56 15.99 -13.92
N THR A 60 -3.55 15.60 -14.71
CA THR A 60 -3.49 15.91 -16.14
C THR A 60 -3.49 14.61 -16.94
N VAL A 61 -4.16 14.63 -18.10
CA VAL A 61 -4.28 13.48 -18.99
C VAL A 61 -3.80 13.84 -20.37
N ASP A 62 -2.88 13.06 -20.90
CA ASP A 62 -2.47 13.07 -22.28
C ASP A 62 -2.93 11.76 -22.94
N SER A 63 -4.08 11.83 -23.59
CA SER A 63 -4.68 10.70 -24.32
C SER A 63 -4.11 10.53 -25.74
N ASN A 64 -3.38 11.53 -26.24
CA ASN A 64 -2.82 11.56 -27.59
C ASN A 64 -1.42 10.97 -27.66
N SER A 65 -0.70 10.90 -26.54
CA SER A 65 0.60 10.25 -26.48
C SER A 65 0.51 8.73 -26.64
N SER A 66 1.58 8.11 -27.08
CA SER A 66 1.75 6.66 -27.16
C SER A 66 2.99 6.26 -26.33
N PRO A 67 2.83 5.62 -25.17
CA PRO A 67 1.59 5.24 -24.49
C PRO A 67 0.79 6.44 -23.97
N ARG A 68 -0.52 6.26 -23.73
CA ARG A 68 -1.38 7.26 -23.06
C ARG A 68 -0.86 7.50 -21.65
N LYS A 69 -0.94 8.75 -21.17
CA LYS A 69 -0.33 9.17 -19.92
C LYS A 69 -1.32 9.92 -19.03
N ILE A 70 -1.29 9.60 -17.73
CA ILE A 70 -1.91 10.39 -16.67
C ILE A 70 -0.79 10.84 -15.72
N THR A 71 -0.81 12.10 -15.32
CA THR A 71 0.07 12.62 -14.27
C THR A 71 -0.78 13.10 -13.11
N ILE A 72 -0.51 12.57 -11.92
CA ILE A 72 -1.09 13.00 -10.65
C ILE A 72 0.00 13.76 -9.90
N THR A 73 -0.21 15.04 -9.66
CA THR A 73 0.75 15.89 -8.94
C THR A 73 0.18 16.26 -7.58
N TYR A 74 0.79 15.75 -6.52
CA TYR A 74 0.42 16.04 -5.13
C TYR A 74 0.95 17.41 -4.73
N ASN A 75 0.12 18.24 -4.09
CA ASN A 75 0.37 19.67 -3.85
C ASN A 75 0.63 20.01 -2.37
N GLY A 76 0.67 19.02 -1.47
CA GLY A 76 0.90 19.23 -0.04
C GLY A 76 -0.33 19.65 0.76
N SER A 77 -1.52 19.69 0.15
CA SER A 77 -2.76 20.03 0.87
C SER A 77 -3.11 19.00 1.95
N THR A 78 -3.69 19.47 3.05
CA THR A 78 -4.10 18.65 4.20
C THR A 78 -5.51 18.10 4.05
N CYS A 79 -5.79 17.41 2.95
CA CYS A 79 -7.08 16.73 2.76
C CYS A 79 -7.27 15.55 3.73
N ASN A 80 -6.17 14.90 4.08
CA ASN A 80 -6.12 13.91 5.13
C ASN A 80 -5.38 14.52 6.34
N PRO A 81 -6.04 14.65 7.51
CA PRO A 81 -5.40 15.27 8.67
C PRO A 81 -4.18 14.49 9.19
N LEU A 82 -4.01 13.24 8.77
CA LEU A 82 -2.92 12.38 9.26
C LEU A 82 -1.63 12.56 8.46
N ARG A 83 -1.71 13.12 7.23
CA ARG A 83 -0.56 13.28 6.35
C ARG A 83 -0.70 14.37 5.29
N THR A 84 0.43 14.78 4.73
CA THR A 84 0.51 15.53 3.47
C THR A 84 1.32 14.75 2.44
N ARG A 85 1.03 14.98 1.14
CA ARG A 85 1.77 14.37 0.03
C ARG A 85 2.24 15.45 -0.95
N THR A 86 3.48 15.31 -1.44
CA THR A 86 4.05 16.14 -2.53
C THR A 86 4.75 15.24 -3.54
N GLY A 87 5.11 15.79 -4.71
CA GLY A 87 5.72 15.03 -5.79
C GLY A 87 4.69 14.58 -6.82
N SER A 88 5.07 13.69 -7.74
CA SER A 88 4.18 13.28 -8.81
C SER A 88 4.24 11.78 -9.09
N VAL A 89 3.13 11.28 -9.62
CA VAL A 89 3.02 9.93 -10.15
C VAL A 89 2.59 9.99 -11.60
N VAL A 90 3.32 9.28 -12.46
CA VAL A 90 3.00 9.17 -13.89
C VAL A 90 2.53 7.76 -14.18
N ILE A 91 1.28 7.63 -14.63
CA ILE A 91 0.68 6.36 -15.06
C ILE A 91 0.71 6.30 -16.58
N THR A 92 1.16 5.19 -17.13
CA THR A 92 1.15 4.94 -18.58
C THR A 92 0.39 3.66 -18.89
N LEU A 93 -0.42 3.70 -19.95
CA LEU A 93 -1.17 2.57 -20.49
C LEU A 93 -1.01 2.51 -22.01
N PRO A 94 -0.66 1.34 -22.60
CA PRO A 94 -0.58 1.19 -24.05
C PRO A 94 -1.88 1.63 -24.76
N THR A 95 -1.77 2.25 -25.92
CA THR A 95 -2.93 2.77 -26.66
C THR A 95 -3.88 1.68 -27.17
N THR A 96 -3.36 0.45 -27.34
CA THR A 96 -4.11 -0.72 -27.81
C THR A 96 -4.89 -1.44 -26.72
N VAL A 97 -4.73 -1.08 -25.44
CA VAL A 97 -5.31 -1.77 -24.28
C VAL A 97 -6.22 -0.81 -23.52
N ARG A 98 -7.36 -1.29 -23.03
CA ARG A 98 -8.23 -0.57 -22.09
C ARG A 98 -8.03 -1.11 -20.68
N TRP A 99 -8.07 -0.26 -19.67
CA TRP A 99 -7.85 -0.71 -18.30
C TRP A 99 -8.83 -1.80 -17.83
N ARG A 100 -10.07 -1.78 -18.33
CA ARG A 100 -11.07 -2.81 -18.03
C ARG A 100 -10.80 -4.18 -18.65
N ASP A 101 -9.86 -4.28 -19.58
CA ASP A 101 -9.57 -5.54 -20.25
C ASP A 101 -8.79 -6.47 -19.32
N SER A 102 -9.14 -7.75 -19.33
CA SER A 102 -8.39 -8.76 -18.57
C SER A 102 -6.95 -8.85 -19.10
N GLY A 103 -5.99 -8.84 -18.19
CA GLY A 103 -4.58 -8.85 -18.52
C GLY A 103 -3.99 -7.47 -18.84
N ALA A 104 -4.79 -6.39 -18.83
CA ALA A 104 -4.27 -5.03 -19.01
C ALA A 104 -3.17 -4.71 -17.98
N VAL A 105 -2.08 -4.10 -18.46
CA VAL A 105 -0.96 -3.69 -17.60
C VAL A 105 -0.73 -2.20 -17.74
N MET A 106 -0.74 -1.48 -16.62
CA MET A 106 -0.26 -0.11 -16.53
C MET A 106 1.09 -0.06 -15.83
N THR A 107 1.92 0.91 -16.22
CA THR A 107 3.16 1.24 -15.52
C THR A 107 2.94 2.52 -14.72
N VAL A 108 3.38 2.51 -13.48
CA VAL A 108 3.26 3.63 -12.52
C VAL A 108 4.65 4.07 -12.12
N SER A 109 5.01 5.31 -12.43
CA SER A 109 6.31 5.91 -12.09
C SER A 109 6.12 6.90 -10.95
N PHE A 110 6.76 6.63 -9.82
CA PHE A 110 6.82 7.53 -8.68
C PHE A 110 8.00 8.48 -8.85
N GLN A 111 7.76 9.79 -8.75
CA GLN A 111 8.73 10.84 -8.95
C GLN A 111 8.75 11.75 -7.73
N ASN A 112 9.70 11.51 -6.83
CA ASN A 112 9.88 12.23 -5.57
C ASN A 112 8.58 12.36 -4.75
N VAL A 113 7.80 11.28 -4.67
CA VAL A 113 6.57 11.27 -3.89
C VAL A 113 6.92 11.24 -2.42
N LYS A 114 6.84 12.40 -1.77
CA LYS A 114 7.11 12.56 -0.35
C LYS A 114 5.81 12.55 0.42
N ILE A 115 5.73 11.65 1.40
CA ILE A 115 4.63 11.55 2.36
C ILE A 115 5.17 12.00 3.71
N THR A 116 4.50 12.98 4.34
CA THR A 116 4.87 13.49 5.67
C THR A 116 3.71 13.25 6.62
N ARG A 117 3.94 12.52 7.69
CA ARG A 117 2.98 12.27 8.77
C ARG A 117 2.86 13.52 9.64
N THR A 118 1.63 14.01 9.88
CA THR A 118 1.41 15.26 10.62
C THR A 118 1.70 15.14 12.11
N ALA A 119 1.56 13.95 12.69
CA ALA A 119 1.72 13.71 14.11
C ALA A 119 3.15 13.95 14.64
N ASP A 120 4.17 13.64 13.82
CA ASP A 120 5.58 13.69 14.25
C ASP A 120 6.53 14.21 13.16
N ASN A 121 5.98 14.69 12.04
CA ASN A 121 6.72 15.19 10.87
C ASN A 121 7.71 14.16 10.25
N LYS A 122 7.61 12.89 10.60
CA LYS A 122 8.39 11.85 9.91
C LYS A 122 7.92 11.71 8.47
N SER A 123 8.87 11.51 7.57
CA SER A 123 8.56 11.41 6.15
C SER A 123 9.31 10.27 5.47
N ILE A 124 8.69 9.77 4.41
CA ILE A 124 9.32 8.90 3.43
C ILE A 124 9.20 9.55 2.05
N THR A 125 10.21 9.39 1.21
CA THR A 125 10.16 9.80 -0.20
C THR A 125 10.31 8.55 -1.07
N ILE A 126 9.38 8.34 -1.99
CA ILE A 126 9.29 7.16 -2.84
C ILE A 126 9.64 7.55 -4.27
N ASN A 127 10.54 6.78 -4.88
CA ASN A 127 10.88 6.83 -6.29
C ASN A 127 10.87 5.42 -6.88
N GLY A 128 10.65 5.30 -8.21
CA GLY A 128 10.76 4.03 -8.90
C GLY A 128 9.53 3.68 -9.73
N LEU A 129 9.50 2.45 -10.21
CA LEU A 129 8.48 1.94 -11.12
C LEU A 129 7.73 0.77 -10.51
N GLN A 130 6.40 0.81 -10.67
CA GLN A 130 5.53 -0.33 -10.43
C GLN A 130 4.80 -0.71 -11.72
N THR A 131 4.49 -1.99 -11.86
CA THR A 131 3.49 -2.47 -12.82
C THR A 131 2.25 -2.92 -12.07
N ILE A 132 1.08 -2.54 -12.57
CA ILE A 132 -0.21 -3.01 -12.06
C ILE A 132 -0.89 -3.73 -13.21
N LYS A 133 -1.20 -5.02 -13.01
CA LYS A 133 -1.93 -5.85 -13.95
C LYS A 133 -3.36 -6.04 -13.49
N ASN A 134 -4.33 -5.71 -14.32
CA ASN A 134 -5.73 -6.08 -14.11
C ASN A 134 -5.96 -7.53 -14.56
N VAL A 135 -5.91 -8.46 -13.61
CA VAL A 135 -5.93 -9.90 -13.90
C VAL A 135 -7.30 -10.35 -14.39
N SER A 136 -8.34 -9.92 -13.69
CA SER A 136 -9.73 -10.35 -13.98
C SER A 136 -10.41 -9.54 -15.07
N GLY A 137 -9.89 -8.36 -15.37
CA GLY A 137 -10.66 -7.33 -16.08
C GLY A 137 -11.71 -6.69 -15.18
N GLY A 138 -12.51 -5.79 -15.78
CA GLY A 138 -13.48 -4.97 -15.06
C GLY A 138 -12.88 -3.72 -14.41
N LEU A 139 -13.73 -2.92 -13.79
CA LEU A 139 -13.39 -1.67 -13.13
C LEU A 139 -13.76 -1.72 -11.64
N VAL A 140 -12.89 -1.20 -10.77
CA VAL A 140 -13.14 -1.20 -9.32
C VAL A 140 -14.40 -0.42 -8.97
N ARG A 141 -14.69 0.69 -9.66
CA ARG A 141 -15.94 1.46 -9.45
C ARG A 141 -17.21 0.65 -9.72
N THR A 142 -17.18 -0.31 -10.67
CA THR A 142 -18.36 -1.13 -10.99
C THR A 142 -18.63 -2.16 -9.90
N VAL A 143 -17.57 -2.66 -9.25
CA VAL A 143 -17.67 -3.50 -8.04
C VAL A 143 -18.23 -2.67 -6.89
N ALA A 144 -17.69 -1.48 -6.66
CA ALA A 144 -18.15 -0.58 -5.60
C ALA A 144 -19.62 -0.20 -5.73
N ALA A 145 -20.08 0.07 -6.96
CA ALA A 145 -21.46 0.46 -7.27
C ALA A 145 -22.42 -0.75 -7.46
N GLN A 146 -21.93 -1.99 -7.38
CA GLN A 146 -22.70 -3.22 -7.61
C GLN A 146 -23.51 -3.20 -8.93
N ILE A 147 -22.91 -2.70 -10.02
CA ILE A 147 -23.59 -2.56 -11.31
C ILE A 147 -23.88 -3.95 -11.88
N PRO A 148 -25.15 -4.33 -12.12
CA PRO A 148 -25.51 -5.63 -12.69
C PRO A 148 -24.84 -5.88 -14.05
N GLY A 149 -24.45 -7.13 -14.31
CA GLY A 149 -23.79 -7.53 -15.55
C GLY A 149 -22.30 -7.19 -15.64
N ASN A 150 -21.70 -6.60 -14.59
CA ASN A 150 -20.26 -6.41 -14.47
C ASN A 150 -19.65 -7.44 -13.51
N ASN A 151 -18.31 -7.52 -13.51
CA ASN A 151 -17.59 -8.41 -12.59
C ASN A 151 -17.87 -8.00 -11.14
N ASN A 152 -18.31 -8.96 -10.32
CA ASN A 152 -18.49 -8.75 -8.88
C ASN A 152 -17.15 -8.74 -8.12
N VAL A 153 -16.08 -9.13 -8.80
CA VAL A 153 -14.72 -9.21 -8.25
C VAL A 153 -13.76 -8.67 -9.28
N VAL A 154 -12.88 -7.77 -8.86
CA VAL A 154 -11.71 -7.30 -9.64
C VAL A 154 -10.46 -7.70 -8.91
N VAL A 155 -9.46 -8.17 -9.67
CA VAL A 155 -8.18 -8.63 -9.13
C VAL A 155 -7.05 -7.89 -9.82
N HIS A 156 -6.20 -7.23 -9.04
CA HIS A 156 -4.97 -6.59 -9.52
C HIS A 156 -3.74 -7.27 -8.92
N GLU A 157 -2.70 -7.41 -9.73
CA GLU A 157 -1.35 -7.77 -9.29
C GLU A 157 -0.43 -6.57 -9.42
N ILE A 158 0.28 -6.25 -8.33
CA ILE A 158 1.23 -5.14 -8.24
C ILE A 158 2.62 -5.72 -8.07
N ARG A 159 3.56 -5.30 -8.92
CA ARG A 159 4.96 -5.71 -8.85
C ARG A 159 5.88 -4.51 -9.02
N SER A 160 6.99 -4.54 -8.30
CA SER A 160 8.13 -3.66 -8.56
C SER A 160 9.42 -4.40 -8.22
N SER A 161 10.52 -4.01 -8.87
CA SER A 161 11.83 -4.59 -8.61
C SER A 161 12.80 -3.64 -7.93
N ASN A 162 12.57 -2.34 -7.96
CA ASN A 162 13.52 -1.34 -7.48
C ASN A 162 12.80 -0.04 -7.05
N MET A 163 11.97 -0.14 -5.99
CA MET A 163 11.44 1.07 -5.37
C MET A 163 12.50 1.66 -4.45
N SER A 164 12.92 2.87 -4.70
CA SER A 164 13.81 3.63 -3.83
C SER A 164 13.00 4.36 -2.77
N ILE A 165 13.35 4.16 -1.51
CA ILE A 165 12.71 4.80 -0.37
C ILE A 165 13.78 5.58 0.40
N THR A 166 13.58 6.89 0.50
CA THR A 166 14.42 7.77 1.33
C THR A 166 13.65 8.10 2.61
N PHE A 167 14.21 7.75 3.75
CA PHE A 167 13.63 8.01 5.06
C PHE A 167 13.97 9.41 5.57
N ASN A 168 13.33 9.83 6.66
CA ASN A 168 13.56 11.16 7.27
C ASN A 168 14.99 11.39 7.81
N ASP A 169 15.76 10.33 8.07
CA ASP A 169 17.19 10.36 8.44
C ASP A 169 18.11 10.41 7.21
N SER A 170 17.55 10.60 6.01
CA SER A 170 18.25 10.62 4.72
C SER A 170 18.83 9.28 4.27
N SER A 171 18.61 8.19 5.01
CA SER A 171 18.98 6.86 4.53
C SER A 171 18.13 6.49 3.32
N ASN A 172 18.75 5.93 2.28
CA ASN A 172 18.09 5.48 1.05
C ASN A 172 18.21 3.97 0.94
N ARG A 173 17.08 3.30 0.64
CA ARG A 173 17.00 1.85 0.54
C ARG A 173 16.17 1.43 -0.66
N THR A 174 16.39 0.21 -1.11
CA THR A 174 15.65 -0.38 -2.22
C THR A 174 14.73 -1.47 -1.71
N TRP A 175 13.44 -1.34 -2.06
CA TRP A 175 12.40 -2.31 -1.72
C TRP A 175 11.78 -2.89 -2.97
N GLN A 176 11.37 -4.14 -2.85
CA GLN A 176 10.65 -4.87 -3.90
C GLN A 176 9.23 -5.18 -3.40
N ILE A 177 8.29 -5.24 -4.34
CA ILE A 177 6.87 -5.44 -4.05
C ILE A 177 6.32 -6.57 -4.94
N ALA A 178 5.53 -7.44 -4.35
CA ALA A 178 4.73 -8.42 -5.08
C ALA A 178 3.43 -8.68 -4.32
N ARG A 179 2.35 -7.98 -4.71
CA ARG A 179 1.05 -8.02 -4.02
C ARG A 179 -0.07 -8.36 -4.99
N ARG A 180 -1.07 -9.10 -4.49
CA ARG A 180 -2.36 -9.28 -5.16
C ARG A 180 -3.43 -8.58 -4.35
N ARG A 181 -4.20 -7.72 -5.01
CA ARG A 181 -5.34 -7.01 -4.43
C ARG A 181 -6.63 -7.53 -5.05
N THR A 182 -7.57 -7.91 -4.21
CA THR A 182 -8.90 -8.36 -4.63
C THR A 182 -9.93 -7.37 -4.12
N PHE A 183 -10.74 -6.87 -5.03
CA PHE A 183 -11.80 -5.90 -4.78
C PHE A 183 -13.14 -6.62 -4.85
N THR A 184 -13.91 -6.55 -3.76
CA THR A 184 -15.25 -7.12 -3.64
C THR A 184 -16.19 -6.09 -3.02
N ASN A 185 -17.49 -6.31 -3.07
CA ASN A 185 -18.44 -5.48 -2.35
C ASN A 185 -19.16 -6.32 -1.27
N ASN A 186 -19.10 -5.85 -0.05
CA ASN A 186 -19.85 -6.36 1.08
C ASN A 186 -20.18 -5.17 2.00
N THR A 187 -21.38 -4.61 1.84
CA THR A 187 -21.80 -3.34 2.49
C THR A 187 -20.81 -2.20 2.22
N GLY A 188 -20.36 -2.05 0.96
CA GLY A 188 -19.32 -1.17 0.48
C GLY A 188 -18.08 -1.91 -0.01
N LEU A 189 -17.18 -1.19 -0.67
CA LEU A 189 -15.97 -1.78 -1.24
C LEU A 189 -15.07 -2.37 -0.14
N VAL A 190 -14.67 -3.61 -0.36
CA VAL A 190 -13.68 -4.33 0.47
C VAL A 190 -12.48 -4.65 -0.40
N ILE A 191 -11.29 -4.28 0.07
CA ILE A 191 -10.02 -4.52 -0.59
C ILE A 191 -9.22 -5.49 0.25
N THR A 192 -8.90 -6.64 -0.32
CA THR A 192 -8.08 -7.66 0.35
C THR A 192 -6.73 -7.74 -0.34
N THR A 193 -5.64 -7.57 0.41
CA THR A 193 -4.26 -7.61 -0.10
C THR A 193 -3.51 -8.81 0.47
N ARG A 194 -2.78 -9.54 -0.40
CA ARG A 194 -1.88 -10.64 -0.04
C ARG A 194 -0.56 -10.51 -0.78
N GLY A 195 0.52 -11.00 -0.16
CA GLY A 195 1.77 -11.25 -0.85
C GLY A 195 1.63 -12.38 -1.87
N MET A 196 2.44 -12.35 -2.93
CA MET A 196 2.40 -13.35 -4.00
C MET A 196 3.78 -13.82 -4.47
N ALA A 197 4.86 -13.34 -3.85
CA ALA A 197 6.21 -13.84 -4.13
C ALA A 197 6.59 -14.98 -3.18
N THR A 198 7.60 -15.74 -3.61
CA THR A 198 8.38 -16.63 -2.75
C THR A 198 9.81 -16.12 -2.74
N VAL A 199 10.33 -15.79 -1.57
CA VAL A 199 11.68 -15.25 -1.38
C VAL A 199 12.37 -16.08 -0.30
N ASP A 200 13.52 -16.63 -0.60
CA ASP A 200 14.31 -17.48 0.31
C ASP A 200 13.48 -18.57 1.03
N GLY A 201 12.57 -19.20 0.29
CA GLY A 201 11.68 -20.25 0.81
C GLY A 201 10.47 -19.75 1.57
N VAL A 202 10.35 -18.45 1.83
CA VAL A 202 9.17 -17.83 2.46
C VAL A 202 8.13 -17.54 1.40
N ASN A 203 6.92 -18.07 1.58
CA ASN A 203 5.78 -17.86 0.67
C ASN A 203 4.95 -16.63 1.08
N ASN A 204 4.06 -16.18 0.17
CA ASN A 204 3.17 -15.04 0.39
C ASN A 204 3.92 -13.73 0.74
N VAL A 205 5.12 -13.57 0.21
CA VAL A 205 5.92 -12.37 0.41
C VAL A 205 5.30 -11.21 -0.37
N ALA A 206 5.00 -10.13 0.35
CA ALA A 206 4.45 -8.89 -0.19
C ALA A 206 5.54 -7.86 -0.50
N GLU A 207 6.59 -7.84 0.32
CA GLU A 207 7.68 -6.88 0.25
C GLU A 207 8.97 -7.48 0.78
N TRP A 208 10.11 -7.06 0.20
CA TRP A 208 11.44 -7.43 0.70
C TRP A 208 12.47 -6.41 0.22
N GLY A 209 13.62 -6.39 0.86
CA GLY A 209 14.72 -5.48 0.56
C GLY A 209 15.56 -5.20 1.79
N THR A 210 16.07 -3.97 1.92
CA THR A 210 16.83 -3.54 3.10
C THR A 210 16.07 -2.48 3.89
N ASN A 211 16.07 -2.60 5.22
CA ASN A 211 15.45 -1.61 6.11
C ASN A 211 16.32 -0.34 6.23
N ARG A 212 15.86 0.70 6.93
CA ARG A 212 16.64 1.95 7.09
C ARG A 212 18.01 1.76 7.72
N PHE A 213 18.18 0.71 8.53
CA PHE A 213 19.45 0.37 9.19
C PHE A 213 20.41 -0.40 8.29
N GLY A 214 19.97 -0.79 7.07
CA GLY A 214 20.78 -1.54 6.11
C GLY A 214 20.70 -3.06 6.25
N HIS A 215 19.79 -3.57 7.07
CA HIS A 215 19.57 -5.01 7.23
C HIS A 215 18.49 -5.51 6.29
N ASP A 216 18.67 -6.72 5.76
CA ASP A 216 17.68 -7.36 4.92
C ASP A 216 16.41 -7.67 5.70
N PHE A 217 15.27 -7.60 5.01
CA PHE A 217 14.00 -8.04 5.55
C PHE A 217 13.13 -8.74 4.49
N ILE A 218 12.23 -9.57 4.96
CA ILE A 218 11.14 -10.18 4.18
C ILE A 218 9.86 -9.95 4.95
N THR A 219 8.83 -9.39 4.29
CA THR A 219 7.48 -9.23 4.85
C THR A 219 6.54 -10.18 4.13
N ALA A 220 6.07 -11.20 4.84
CA ALA A 220 5.09 -12.16 4.34
C ALA A 220 3.70 -11.89 4.94
N THR A 221 2.65 -12.03 4.13
CA THR A 221 1.27 -11.93 4.58
C THR A 221 0.84 -13.29 5.13
N THR A 222 0.60 -13.37 6.43
CA THR A 222 0.08 -14.58 7.11
C THR A 222 -1.43 -14.59 7.14
N GLU A 223 -2.06 -13.41 7.35
CA GLU A 223 -3.49 -13.21 7.17
C GLU A 223 -3.73 -12.03 6.22
N PRO A 224 -4.77 -12.09 5.35
CA PRO A 224 -5.02 -11.04 4.39
C PRO A 224 -5.18 -9.67 5.04
N MET A 225 -4.52 -8.67 4.48
CA MET A 225 -4.72 -7.27 4.86
C MET A 225 -6.05 -6.79 4.27
N VAL A 226 -6.99 -6.35 5.10
CA VAL A 226 -8.35 -5.98 4.69
C VAL A 226 -8.61 -4.50 4.94
N VAL A 227 -8.88 -3.77 3.86
CA VAL A 227 -9.31 -2.36 3.89
C VAL A 227 -10.80 -2.29 3.55
N ARG A 228 -11.58 -1.49 4.30
CA ARG A 228 -13.03 -1.35 4.09
C ARG A 228 -13.43 0.08 3.82
N GLN A 229 -14.24 0.30 2.79
CA GLN A 229 -14.85 1.59 2.51
C GLN A 229 -15.73 2.07 3.67
N SER A 230 -16.48 1.17 4.29
CA SER A 230 -17.32 1.47 5.47
C SER A 230 -16.53 1.96 6.69
N CYS A 231 -15.20 1.80 6.68
CA CYS A 231 -14.28 2.32 7.69
C CYS A 231 -13.39 3.45 7.13
N ASN A 232 -13.87 4.24 6.18
CA ASN A 232 -13.11 5.32 5.53
C ASN A 232 -11.82 4.83 4.86
N PHE A 233 -11.86 3.64 4.23
CA PHE A 233 -10.72 2.99 3.60
C PHE A 233 -9.54 2.75 4.55
N ARG A 234 -9.83 2.54 5.83
CA ARG A 234 -8.81 2.16 6.82
C ARG A 234 -8.52 0.66 6.75
N LEU A 235 -7.30 0.28 7.10
CA LEU A 235 -6.91 -1.12 7.31
C LEU A 235 -7.62 -1.64 8.57
N THR A 236 -8.49 -2.65 8.42
CA THR A 236 -9.39 -3.11 9.48
C THR A 236 -9.02 -4.46 10.05
N SER A 237 -8.18 -5.23 9.36
CA SER A 237 -7.64 -6.50 9.86
C SER A 237 -6.50 -6.98 8.96
N GLY A 238 -5.75 -7.95 9.43
CA GLY A 238 -4.69 -8.62 8.71
C GLY A 238 -3.52 -8.95 9.62
N GLN A 239 -2.61 -9.76 9.09
CA GLN A 239 -1.39 -10.10 9.80
C GLN A 239 -0.23 -10.26 8.82
N VAL A 240 0.92 -9.73 9.19
CA VAL A 240 2.18 -9.92 8.47
C VAL A 240 3.27 -10.43 9.41
N THR A 241 4.24 -11.11 8.84
CA THR A 241 5.45 -11.52 9.56
C THR A 241 6.67 -10.93 8.87
N HIS A 242 7.51 -10.23 9.63
CA HIS A 242 8.82 -9.78 9.19
C HIS A 242 9.86 -10.81 9.61
N SER A 243 10.68 -11.24 8.67
CA SER A 243 11.81 -12.17 8.89
C SER A 243 13.11 -11.62 8.28
N LYS A 244 14.22 -12.31 8.49
CA LYS A 244 15.61 -11.90 8.20
C LYS A 244 16.15 -10.76 9.07
N LEU A 245 15.33 -10.15 9.88
CA LEU A 245 15.83 -9.40 11.04
C LEU A 245 16.34 -10.45 12.03
N SER A 246 17.17 -10.04 12.98
CA SER A 246 17.64 -10.95 14.06
C SER A 246 16.52 -11.51 14.94
N SER A 247 15.28 -11.13 14.66
CA SER A 247 14.06 -11.64 15.28
C SER A 247 12.96 -11.84 14.23
N ILE A 248 12.03 -12.74 14.50
CA ILE A 248 10.78 -12.84 13.76
C ILE A 248 9.77 -11.92 14.44
N VAL A 249 9.14 -11.05 13.67
CA VAL A 249 8.13 -10.10 14.17
C VAL A 249 6.80 -10.41 13.52
N THR A 250 5.80 -10.78 14.32
CA THR A 250 4.42 -10.91 13.86
C THR A 250 3.65 -9.65 14.18
N VAL A 251 3.04 -9.03 13.18
CA VAL A 251 2.25 -7.80 13.31
C VAL A 251 0.80 -8.09 12.97
N THR A 252 -0.09 -7.90 13.95
CA THR A 252 -1.54 -8.08 13.79
C THR A 252 -2.22 -6.70 13.79
N PHE A 253 -3.10 -6.46 12.83
CA PHE A 253 -3.82 -5.20 12.63
C PHE A 253 -5.30 -5.30 12.98
N GLY A 254 -5.98 -4.15 13.12
CA GLY A 254 -7.42 -4.07 13.36
C GLY A 254 -7.82 -4.28 14.82
N LEU A 255 -6.97 -3.87 15.74
CA LEU A 255 -7.15 -4.06 17.18
C LEU A 255 -7.55 -2.73 17.86
N ASP A 256 -8.05 -2.85 19.08
CA ASP A 256 -8.20 -1.74 20.02
C ASP A 256 -6.91 -1.54 20.85
N SER A 257 -6.94 -0.58 21.77
CA SER A 257 -5.80 -0.28 22.64
C SER A 257 -5.41 -1.40 23.62
N ALA A 258 -6.31 -2.37 23.85
CA ALA A 258 -6.04 -3.56 24.63
C ALA A 258 -5.48 -4.73 23.78
N GLY A 259 -5.39 -4.55 22.46
CA GLY A 259 -4.92 -5.59 21.54
C GLY A 259 -5.98 -6.63 21.19
N VAL A 260 -7.25 -6.29 21.34
CA VAL A 260 -8.41 -7.12 20.99
C VAL A 260 -8.96 -6.68 19.64
N ALA A 261 -9.39 -7.63 18.80
CA ALA A 261 -9.99 -7.31 17.50
C ALA A 261 -11.22 -6.40 17.67
N THR A 262 -11.29 -5.36 16.87
CA THR A 262 -12.37 -4.37 16.95
C THR A 262 -13.00 -4.08 15.59
N THR A 263 -14.21 -3.56 15.61
CA THR A 263 -14.89 -3.00 14.43
C THR A 263 -14.50 -1.53 14.24
N CYS A 264 -14.94 -0.90 13.15
CA CYS A 264 -14.61 0.50 12.84
C CYS A 264 -14.77 1.44 14.06
N PRO A 265 -13.68 1.94 14.65
CA PRO A 265 -13.74 2.73 15.88
C PRO A 265 -14.04 4.21 15.59
N ALA A 266 -14.95 4.53 14.68
CA ALA A 266 -15.31 5.88 14.27
C ALA A 266 -14.08 6.80 14.09
N ASN A 267 -13.85 7.76 14.96
CA ASN A 267 -12.73 8.71 14.91
C ASN A 267 -11.50 8.25 15.72
N ALA A 268 -11.61 7.15 16.49
CA ALA A 268 -10.47 6.63 17.24
C ALA A 268 -9.49 5.89 16.31
N PRO A 269 -8.19 5.79 16.67
CA PRO A 269 -7.24 4.99 15.91
C PRO A 269 -7.55 3.49 16.03
N PHE A 270 -7.18 2.73 15.02
CA PHE A 270 -6.91 1.32 15.18
C PHE A 270 -5.52 1.13 15.79
N TYR A 271 -5.32 -0.03 16.38
CA TYR A 271 -4.03 -0.44 16.94
C TYR A 271 -3.49 -1.66 16.22
N LEU A 272 -2.18 -1.77 16.15
CA LEU A 272 -1.46 -2.96 15.77
C LEU A 272 -0.77 -3.56 17.00
N LYS A 273 -0.64 -4.89 17.00
CA LYS A 273 0.11 -5.63 17.99
C LYS A 273 1.31 -6.28 17.33
N MET A 274 2.50 -5.90 17.75
CA MET A 274 3.76 -6.53 17.37
C MET A 274 4.14 -7.54 18.43
N VAL A 275 4.39 -8.77 18.01
CA VAL A 275 5.00 -9.82 18.84
C VAL A 275 6.31 -10.19 18.18
N TYR A 276 7.41 -9.96 18.85
CA TYR A 276 8.69 -10.39 18.34
C TYR A 276 9.33 -11.42 19.27
N THR A 277 9.99 -12.39 18.63
CA THR A 277 10.70 -13.47 19.29
C THR A 277 12.17 -13.37 18.92
N GLY A 278 13.01 -13.02 19.89
CA GLY A 278 14.46 -12.98 19.72
C GLY A 278 15.08 -14.37 19.62
N ALA A 279 16.35 -14.41 19.23
CA ALA A 279 17.12 -15.66 19.09
C ALA A 279 17.14 -16.55 20.35
N ASN A 280 16.94 -15.95 21.53
CA ASN A 280 16.89 -16.66 22.81
C ASN A 280 15.46 -17.12 23.19
N GLY A 281 14.49 -17.06 22.28
CA GLY A 281 13.08 -17.41 22.54
C GLY A 281 12.34 -16.40 23.41
N ILE A 282 12.96 -15.28 23.81
CA ILE A 282 12.31 -14.22 24.58
C ILE A 282 11.34 -13.50 23.67
N THR A 283 10.06 -13.47 24.06
CA THR A 283 9.03 -12.72 23.36
C THR A 283 8.76 -11.39 24.03
N ARG A 284 8.55 -10.34 23.22
CA ARG A 284 8.04 -9.05 23.67
C ARG A 284 6.84 -8.63 22.82
N THR A 285 5.89 -7.96 23.46
CA THR A 285 4.67 -7.46 22.81
C THR A 285 4.62 -5.97 22.92
N VAL A 286 4.33 -5.30 21.80
CA VAL A 286 4.14 -3.85 21.72
C VAL A 286 2.83 -3.59 21.01
N ILE A 287 1.98 -2.71 21.58
CA ILE A 287 0.73 -2.25 20.96
C ILE A 287 0.89 -0.78 20.61
N ARG A 288 0.58 -0.39 19.36
CA ARG A 288 0.72 0.98 18.84
C ARG A 288 -0.51 1.37 18.03
N PRO A 289 -0.94 2.65 18.09
CA PRO A 289 -1.94 3.16 17.17
C PRO A 289 -1.34 3.31 15.75
N TYR A 290 -2.21 3.20 14.72
CA TYR A 290 -1.87 3.49 13.32
C TYR A 290 -3.02 4.12 12.56
#